data_fd883234d54120f2bf3869fbe76db5c8
#
_entry.id   fd883234d54120f2bf3869fbe76db5c8
#
_cell.length_a   1.000
_cell.length_b   1.000
_cell.length_c   1.000
_cell.angle_alpha   90.00
_cell.angle_beta   90.00
_cell.angle_gamma   90.00
#
_symmetry.space_group_name_H-M   'P 1'
#
loop_
_entity.id
_entity.type
_entity.pdbx_description
1 polymer ?
#
loop_
_entity_poly.entity_id
_entity_poly.type
_entity_poly.pdbx_seq_one_letter_code
_entity_poly.pdbx_strand_id
1 'polypeptide(L)'
;MSEFVKGKNIMITGATSGIGLELVKSFSSKGANIIMLGKDEDKLDELYDEISTHGGKNLIIKSDLRELDEKGAIQVSDEIKKYYENIEGLIHNAAILGNLTRIEDYQSKTWDDVLQVNLTSSFLITKHLLELVSSSNEARIIFVSSSVSNIGKAFWGAYSVSKFAQRGLA
;
A
#
# COMPACT_ATOMS: atom_id res chain seq x y z
N MET A 1 19.54 -9.10 -11.44
CA MET A 1 18.36 -8.41 -10.84
C MET A 1 17.49 -9.30 -9.95
N SER A 2 17.62 -10.64 -9.98
CA SER A 2 16.83 -11.56 -9.14
C SER A 2 17.24 -11.59 -7.66
N GLU A 3 18.47 -11.23 -7.33
CA GLU A 3 18.99 -11.32 -5.95
C GLU A 3 18.64 -10.13 -5.06
N PHE A 4 18.23 -8.99 -5.63
CA PHE A 4 18.02 -7.76 -4.86
C PHE A 4 16.89 -7.85 -3.84
N VAL A 5 15.83 -8.61 -4.11
CA VAL A 5 14.66 -8.74 -3.20
C VAL A 5 14.63 -10.06 -2.44
N LYS A 6 15.54 -10.99 -2.72
CA LYS A 6 15.55 -12.31 -2.09
C LYS A 6 15.74 -12.22 -0.59
N GLY A 7 14.82 -12.84 0.15
CA GLY A 7 14.79 -12.84 1.62
C GLY A 7 14.37 -11.51 2.25
N LYS A 8 14.08 -10.45 1.47
CA LYS A 8 13.63 -9.16 1.99
C LYS A 8 12.14 -9.17 2.31
N ASN A 9 11.78 -8.48 3.37
CA ASN A 9 10.40 -8.31 3.82
C ASN A 9 9.80 -7.09 3.13
N ILE A 10 8.81 -7.31 2.27
CA ILE A 10 8.21 -6.26 1.44
C ILE A 10 6.71 -6.18 1.71
N MET A 11 6.27 -5.04 2.24
CA MET A 11 4.85 -4.75 2.41
C MET A 11 4.28 -4.02 1.19
N ILE A 12 3.11 -4.49 0.72
CA ILE A 12 2.41 -3.93 -0.43
C ILE A 12 0.96 -3.67 -0.06
N THR A 13 0.51 -2.41 -0.14
CA THR A 13 -0.90 -2.05 0.02
C THR A 13 -1.66 -2.18 -1.31
N GLY A 14 -2.94 -2.60 -1.24
CA GLY A 14 -3.72 -2.88 -2.46
C GLY A 14 -3.17 -4.08 -3.23
N ALA A 15 -2.78 -5.13 -2.51
CA ALA A 15 -2.06 -6.29 -3.02
C ALA A 15 -2.87 -7.16 -4.00
N THR A 16 -4.20 -7.07 -3.98
CA THR A 16 -5.10 -8.04 -4.67
C THR A 16 -5.53 -7.64 -6.08
N SER A 17 -5.00 -6.54 -6.62
CA SER A 17 -5.37 -6.08 -7.96
C SER A 17 -4.31 -5.23 -8.64
N GLY A 18 -4.38 -5.14 -9.97
CA GLY A 18 -3.56 -4.24 -10.79
C GLY A 18 -2.06 -4.34 -10.51
N ILE A 19 -1.41 -3.20 -10.34
CA ILE A 19 0.05 -3.12 -10.11
C ILE A 19 0.45 -3.85 -8.81
N GLY A 20 -0.36 -3.74 -7.73
CA GLY A 20 -0.07 -4.41 -6.46
C GLY A 20 -0.01 -5.93 -6.60
N LEU A 21 -0.95 -6.53 -7.32
CA LEU A 21 -0.98 -7.97 -7.59
C LEU A 21 0.27 -8.43 -8.37
N GLU A 22 0.63 -7.70 -9.42
CA GLU A 22 1.82 -8.02 -10.22
C GLU A 22 3.12 -7.87 -9.43
N LEU A 23 3.21 -6.88 -8.54
CA LEU A 23 4.35 -6.71 -7.64
C LEU A 23 4.46 -7.88 -6.66
N VAL A 24 3.34 -8.30 -6.04
CA VAL A 24 3.30 -9.46 -5.15
C VAL A 24 3.84 -10.70 -5.85
N LYS A 25 3.30 -11.05 -7.01
CA LYS A 25 3.73 -12.22 -7.80
C LYS A 25 5.19 -12.13 -8.21
N SER A 26 5.59 -10.96 -8.72
CA SER A 26 6.97 -10.75 -9.20
C SER A 26 8.01 -10.82 -8.08
N PHE A 27 7.74 -10.25 -6.91
CA PHE A 27 8.69 -10.27 -5.80
C PHE A 27 8.72 -11.63 -5.11
N SER A 28 7.57 -12.25 -4.90
CA SER A 28 7.48 -13.59 -4.35
C SER A 28 8.25 -14.61 -5.19
N SER A 29 8.08 -14.60 -6.53
CA SER A 29 8.81 -15.50 -7.42
C SER A 29 10.34 -15.29 -7.42
N LYS A 30 10.80 -14.14 -6.88
CA LYS A 30 12.22 -13.83 -6.68
C LYS A 30 12.69 -14.08 -5.25
N GLY A 31 11.87 -14.74 -4.44
CA GLY A 31 12.21 -15.16 -3.08
C GLY A 31 12.08 -14.06 -2.02
N ALA A 32 11.30 -13.02 -2.24
CA ALA A 32 10.95 -12.07 -1.19
C ALA A 32 9.87 -12.66 -0.25
N ASN A 33 9.86 -12.19 0.98
CA ASN A 33 8.76 -12.37 1.93
C ASN A 33 7.75 -11.25 1.72
N ILE A 34 6.48 -11.57 1.53
CA ILE A 34 5.46 -10.59 1.16
C ILE A 34 4.46 -10.37 2.29
N ILE A 35 4.27 -9.11 2.68
CA ILE A 35 3.21 -8.67 3.57
C ILE A 35 2.14 -8.00 2.70
N MET A 36 1.02 -8.69 2.51
CA MET A 36 -0.08 -8.26 1.66
C MET A 36 -1.14 -7.54 2.46
N LEU A 37 -1.37 -6.26 2.19
CA LEU A 37 -2.49 -5.53 2.79
C LEU A 37 -3.57 -5.29 1.74
N GLY A 38 -4.80 -5.69 2.06
CA GLY A 38 -5.97 -5.53 1.22
C GLY A 38 -7.27 -5.69 2.00
N LYS A 39 -8.40 -5.40 1.38
CA LYS A 39 -9.72 -5.49 2.02
C LYS A 39 -10.50 -6.76 1.67
N ASP A 40 -10.19 -7.37 0.55
CA ASP A 40 -10.88 -8.54 0.00
C ASP A 40 -10.17 -9.79 0.49
N GLU A 41 -10.76 -10.45 1.51
CA GLU A 41 -10.18 -11.60 2.19
C GLU A 41 -10.02 -12.79 1.24
N ASP A 42 -11.06 -13.11 0.46
CA ASP A 42 -11.04 -14.24 -0.46
C ASP A 42 -9.88 -14.12 -1.48
N LYS A 43 -9.70 -12.91 -2.05
CA LYS A 43 -8.58 -12.65 -2.97
C LYS A 43 -7.22 -12.64 -2.30
N LEU A 44 -7.14 -12.25 -1.03
CA LEU A 44 -5.89 -12.32 -0.27
C LEU A 44 -5.51 -13.78 -0.01
N ASP A 45 -6.47 -14.64 0.34
CA ASP A 45 -6.25 -16.06 0.59
C ASP A 45 -5.85 -16.79 -0.69
N GLU A 46 -6.57 -16.56 -1.80
CA GLU A 46 -6.21 -17.10 -3.12
C GLU A 46 -4.78 -16.70 -3.53
N LEU A 47 -4.43 -15.43 -3.34
CA LEU A 47 -3.10 -14.93 -3.67
C LEU A 47 -2.02 -15.50 -2.74
N TYR A 48 -2.33 -15.64 -1.46
CA TYR A 48 -1.43 -16.25 -0.48
C TYR A 48 -1.09 -17.69 -0.87
N ASP A 49 -2.10 -18.48 -1.22
CA ASP A 49 -1.91 -19.87 -1.65
C ASP A 49 -1.06 -19.96 -2.92
N GLU A 50 -1.32 -19.09 -3.90
CA GLU A 50 -0.53 -19.01 -5.13
C GLU A 50 0.95 -18.74 -4.84
N ILE A 51 1.25 -17.71 -4.05
CA ILE A 51 2.65 -17.29 -3.81
C ILE A 51 3.38 -18.16 -2.77
N SER A 52 2.66 -18.90 -1.93
CA SER A 52 3.27 -19.80 -0.94
C SER A 52 4.08 -20.91 -1.60
N THR A 53 3.77 -21.24 -2.84
CA THR A 53 4.54 -22.20 -3.65
C THR A 53 5.97 -21.73 -3.93
N HIS A 54 6.26 -20.44 -3.81
CA HIS A 54 7.59 -19.85 -4.03
C HIS A 54 8.50 -19.91 -2.78
N GLY A 55 7.96 -20.33 -1.60
CA GLY A 55 8.75 -20.60 -0.40
C GLY A 55 9.11 -19.38 0.45
N GLY A 56 8.56 -18.20 0.20
CA GLY A 56 8.71 -17.01 1.04
C GLY A 56 7.88 -17.11 2.33
N LYS A 57 8.29 -16.35 3.36
CA LYS A 57 7.47 -16.11 4.55
C LYS A 57 6.46 -15.00 4.22
N ASN A 58 5.18 -15.36 4.04
CA ASN A 58 4.16 -14.41 3.63
C ASN A 58 3.17 -14.11 4.77
N LEU A 59 2.55 -12.93 4.76
CA LEU A 59 1.57 -12.50 5.75
C LEU A 59 0.42 -11.74 5.07
N ILE A 60 -0.81 -12.07 5.45
CA ILE A 60 -2.01 -11.34 5.08
C ILE A 60 -2.37 -10.34 6.19
N ILE A 61 -2.64 -9.11 5.80
CA ILE A 61 -3.23 -8.08 6.64
C ILE A 61 -4.54 -7.62 5.99
N LYS A 62 -5.66 -8.07 6.53
CA LYS A 62 -6.98 -7.63 6.10
C LYS A 62 -7.29 -6.25 6.67
N SER A 63 -7.41 -5.24 5.82
CA SER A 63 -7.77 -3.87 6.23
C SER A 63 -8.42 -3.11 5.08
N ASP A 64 -9.57 -2.47 5.33
CA ASP A 64 -10.10 -1.45 4.43
C ASP A 64 -9.50 -0.09 4.79
N LEU A 65 -8.72 0.45 3.88
CA LEU A 65 -8.03 1.73 4.07
C LEU A 65 -8.98 2.93 4.16
N ARG A 66 -10.27 2.79 3.77
CA ARG A 66 -11.28 3.82 3.99
C ARG A 66 -11.58 4.02 5.47
N GLU A 67 -11.48 2.94 6.24
CA GLU A 67 -11.84 2.91 7.66
C GLU A 67 -10.60 2.91 8.56
N LEU A 68 -9.39 2.92 7.96
CA LEU A 68 -8.14 2.87 8.71
C LEU A 68 -7.94 4.17 9.49
N ASP A 69 -8.05 4.08 10.80
CA ASP A 69 -7.71 5.12 11.76
C ASP A 69 -6.34 4.85 12.43
N GLU A 70 -5.97 5.70 13.37
CA GLU A 70 -4.74 5.57 14.15
C GLU A 70 -4.65 4.23 14.87
N LYS A 71 -5.76 3.79 15.49
CA LYS A 71 -5.83 2.50 16.21
C LYS A 71 -5.65 1.32 15.26
N GLY A 72 -6.30 1.36 14.10
CA GLY A 72 -6.14 0.34 13.07
C GLY A 72 -4.71 0.26 12.54
N ALA A 73 -4.05 1.40 12.36
CA ALA A 73 -2.65 1.43 11.92
C ALA A 73 -1.70 0.84 12.98
N ILE A 74 -1.95 1.09 14.26
CA ILE A 74 -1.23 0.45 15.37
C ILE A 74 -1.42 -1.07 15.32
N GLN A 75 -2.65 -1.55 15.16
CA GLN A 75 -2.95 -2.98 15.06
C GLN A 75 -2.22 -3.64 13.87
N VAL A 76 -2.17 -2.97 12.71
CA VAL A 76 -1.37 -3.42 11.55
C VAL A 76 0.10 -3.57 11.93
N SER A 77 0.68 -2.58 12.60
CA SER A 77 2.07 -2.63 13.04
C SER A 77 2.32 -3.76 14.04
N ASP A 78 1.46 -3.89 15.03
CA ASP A 78 1.59 -4.93 16.06
C ASP A 78 1.48 -6.35 15.47
N GLU A 79 0.60 -6.54 14.48
CA GLU A 79 0.49 -7.82 13.79
C GLU A 79 1.75 -8.16 13.01
N ILE A 80 2.32 -7.20 12.29
CA ILE A 80 3.56 -7.40 11.53
C ILE A 80 4.73 -7.70 12.46
N LYS A 81 4.86 -7.00 13.59
CA LYS A 81 5.92 -7.19 14.59
C LYS A 81 5.96 -8.60 15.20
N LYS A 82 4.87 -9.35 15.15
CA LYS A 82 4.88 -10.77 15.60
C LYS A 82 5.69 -11.68 14.69
N TYR A 83 5.87 -11.30 13.43
CA TYR A 83 6.48 -12.15 12.41
C TYR A 83 7.76 -11.60 11.82
N TYR A 84 7.97 -10.27 11.87
CA TYR A 84 9.07 -9.57 11.22
C TYR A 84 9.74 -8.58 12.15
N GLU A 85 11.06 -8.58 12.15
CA GLU A 85 11.88 -7.64 12.93
C GLU A 85 12.19 -6.36 12.14
N ASN A 86 12.05 -6.39 10.81
CA ASN A 86 12.28 -5.26 9.92
C ASN A 86 11.42 -5.35 8.65
N ILE A 87 11.34 -4.25 7.92
CA ILE A 87 10.73 -4.15 6.58
C ILE A 87 11.72 -3.43 5.67
N GLU A 88 12.16 -4.09 4.57
CA GLU A 88 13.05 -3.48 3.59
C GLU A 88 12.30 -2.76 2.47
N GLY A 89 11.03 -3.09 2.25
CA GLY A 89 10.20 -2.43 1.25
C GLY A 89 8.81 -2.12 1.78
N LEU A 90 8.43 -0.84 1.82
CA LEU A 90 7.05 -0.41 2.09
C LEU A 90 6.50 0.25 0.83
N ILE A 91 5.53 -0.41 0.16
CA ILE A 91 4.98 0.05 -1.11
C ILE A 91 3.53 0.50 -0.92
N HIS A 92 3.33 1.80 -0.94
CA HIS A 92 2.01 2.43 -0.97
C HIS A 92 1.47 2.42 -2.40
N ASN A 93 0.78 1.33 -2.75
CA ASN A 93 0.17 1.15 -4.07
C ASN A 93 -1.34 1.36 -4.05
N ALA A 94 -2.01 1.08 -2.94
CA ALA A 94 -3.46 1.24 -2.84
C ALA A 94 -3.92 2.65 -3.20
N ALA A 95 -4.90 2.75 -4.08
CA ALA A 95 -5.52 4.01 -4.45
C ALA A 95 -6.91 3.79 -5.03
N ILE A 96 -7.78 4.77 -4.85
CA ILE A 96 -9.06 4.86 -5.52
C ILE A 96 -9.13 6.16 -6.32
N LEU A 97 -9.78 6.11 -7.49
CA LEU A 97 -9.90 7.25 -8.39
C LEU A 97 -10.97 8.26 -7.92
N GLY A 98 -12.05 7.75 -7.31
CA GLY A 98 -13.25 8.55 -7.08
C GLY A 98 -14.00 8.84 -8.38
N ASN A 99 -14.78 9.91 -8.38
CA ASN A 99 -15.56 10.32 -9.53
C ASN A 99 -14.79 11.30 -10.42
N LEU A 100 -14.92 11.16 -11.73
CA LEU A 100 -14.45 12.14 -12.70
C LEU A 100 -15.60 13.08 -13.01
N THR A 101 -15.65 14.22 -12.32
CA THR A 101 -16.75 15.17 -12.39
C THR A 101 -16.30 16.61 -12.13
N ARG A 102 -17.20 17.59 -12.36
CA ARG A 102 -16.96 19.00 -12.05
C ARG A 102 -16.87 19.19 -10.54
N ILE A 103 -16.17 20.22 -10.09
CA ILE A 103 -15.95 20.45 -8.66
C ILE A 103 -17.27 20.73 -7.91
N GLU A 104 -18.20 21.45 -8.54
CA GLU A 104 -19.51 21.73 -7.96
C GLU A 104 -20.40 20.50 -7.78
N ASP A 105 -20.16 19.43 -8.56
CA ASP A 105 -20.92 18.18 -8.53
C ASP A 105 -20.20 17.09 -7.72
N TYR A 106 -19.02 17.40 -7.16
CA TYR A 106 -18.20 16.41 -6.45
C TYR A 106 -18.79 16.11 -5.08
N GLN A 107 -19.13 14.84 -4.82
CA GLN A 107 -19.68 14.44 -3.54
C GLN A 107 -18.60 14.47 -2.44
N SER A 108 -18.87 15.15 -1.34
CA SER A 108 -17.94 15.27 -0.18
C SER A 108 -17.50 13.90 0.34
N LYS A 109 -18.40 12.93 0.45
CA LYS A 109 -18.07 11.57 0.90
C LYS A 109 -17.03 10.91 -0.02
N THR A 110 -17.18 11.05 -1.35
CA THR A 110 -16.19 10.50 -2.29
C THR A 110 -14.85 11.23 -2.19
N TRP A 111 -14.88 12.54 -1.97
CA TRP A 111 -13.68 13.33 -1.71
C TRP A 111 -12.93 12.81 -0.49
N ASP A 112 -13.63 12.65 0.63
CA ASP A 112 -13.05 12.17 1.88
C ASP A 112 -12.50 10.75 1.73
N ASP A 113 -13.23 9.83 1.07
CA ASP A 113 -12.78 8.47 0.81
C ASP A 113 -11.49 8.43 -0.02
N VAL A 114 -11.38 9.28 -1.06
CA VAL A 114 -10.18 9.35 -1.89
C VAL A 114 -8.97 9.84 -1.09
N LEU A 115 -9.14 10.91 -0.31
CA LEU A 115 -8.05 11.41 0.53
C LEU A 115 -7.68 10.42 1.63
N GLN A 116 -8.67 9.76 2.24
CA GLN A 116 -8.45 8.75 3.27
C GLN A 116 -7.64 7.57 2.72
N VAL A 117 -8.05 6.98 1.60
CA VAL A 117 -7.36 5.82 1.02
C VAL A 117 -6.01 6.18 0.42
N ASN A 118 -5.94 7.28 -0.34
CA ASN A 118 -4.73 7.57 -1.12
C ASN A 118 -3.64 8.29 -0.31
N LEU A 119 -4.01 9.03 0.74
CA LEU A 119 -3.08 9.89 1.47
C LEU A 119 -3.02 9.56 2.97
N THR A 120 -4.15 9.68 3.68
CA THR A 120 -4.18 9.54 5.14
C THR A 120 -3.74 8.16 5.58
N SER A 121 -4.22 7.09 4.91
CA SER A 121 -3.81 5.73 5.22
C SER A 121 -2.31 5.50 4.99
N SER A 122 -1.75 6.07 3.92
CA SER A 122 -0.32 5.97 3.64
C SER A 122 0.51 6.64 4.73
N PHE A 123 0.07 7.81 5.20
CA PHE A 123 0.69 8.50 6.33
C PHE A 123 0.64 7.66 7.62
N LEU A 124 -0.55 7.15 7.98
CA LEU A 124 -0.73 6.37 9.20
C LEU A 124 0.09 5.07 9.19
N ILE A 125 0.07 4.34 8.07
CA ILE A 125 0.86 3.12 7.91
C ILE A 125 2.36 3.44 8.01
N THR A 126 2.83 4.46 7.29
CA THR A 126 4.26 4.86 7.38
C THR A 126 4.64 5.22 8.79
N LYS A 127 3.85 6.05 9.47
CA LYS A 127 4.10 6.51 10.84
C LYS A 127 4.31 5.34 11.81
N HIS A 128 3.44 4.32 11.76
CA HIS A 128 3.47 3.21 12.71
C HIS A 128 4.41 2.06 12.30
N LEU A 129 4.86 2.03 11.04
CA LEU A 129 5.86 1.07 10.56
C LEU A 129 7.26 1.64 10.47
N LEU A 130 7.45 2.95 10.76
CA LEU A 130 8.74 3.61 10.58
C LEU A 130 9.86 2.96 11.40
N GLU A 131 9.57 2.46 12.60
CA GLU A 131 10.53 1.72 13.41
C GLU A 131 11.02 0.46 12.70
N LEU A 132 10.11 -0.38 12.16
CA LEU A 132 10.46 -1.59 11.40
C LEU A 132 11.22 -1.27 10.11
N VAL A 133 10.85 -0.19 9.43
CA VAL A 133 11.54 0.28 8.22
C VAL A 133 12.94 0.78 8.57
N SER A 134 13.09 1.57 9.63
CA SER A 134 14.37 2.14 10.05
C SER A 134 15.33 1.09 10.61
N SER A 135 14.86 -0.08 10.98
CA SER A 135 15.69 -1.20 11.44
C SER A 135 16.53 -1.82 10.32
N SER A 136 16.25 -1.49 9.05
CA SER A 136 17.03 -1.94 7.90
C SER A 136 17.78 -0.79 7.24
N ASN A 137 19.07 -0.93 7.04
CA ASN A 137 19.92 0.06 6.34
C ASN A 137 19.60 0.16 4.82
N GLU A 138 18.88 -0.82 4.27
CA GLU A 138 18.53 -0.88 2.84
C GLU A 138 17.06 -0.60 2.56
N ALA A 139 16.31 -0.16 3.58
CA ALA A 139 14.87 0.06 3.45
C ALA A 139 14.51 1.16 2.44
N ARG A 140 13.38 0.97 1.79
CA ARG A 140 12.80 1.94 0.85
C ARG A 140 11.30 2.05 1.09
N ILE A 141 10.82 3.30 1.15
CA ILE A 141 9.38 3.60 1.11
C ILE A 141 9.07 4.10 -0.30
N ILE A 142 8.09 3.48 -0.95
CA ILE A 142 7.72 3.77 -2.34
C ILE A 142 6.25 4.15 -2.39
N PHE A 143 5.95 5.28 -3.00
CA PHE A 143 4.59 5.72 -3.31
C PHE A 143 4.32 5.55 -4.80
N VAL A 144 3.32 4.74 -5.15
CA VAL A 144 2.89 4.60 -6.55
C VAL A 144 2.16 5.87 -6.98
N SER A 145 2.79 6.64 -7.82
CA SER A 145 2.35 7.96 -8.25
C SER A 145 1.49 7.90 -9.53
N SER A 146 1.23 9.05 -10.11
CA SER A 146 0.45 9.21 -11.35
C SER A 146 0.94 10.45 -12.10
N SER A 147 0.68 10.52 -13.40
CA SER A 147 0.94 11.74 -14.18
C SER A 147 0.25 12.98 -13.61
N VAL A 148 -0.90 12.80 -12.97
CA VAL A 148 -1.64 13.90 -12.31
C VAL A 148 -1.04 14.35 -10.98
N SER A 149 0.07 13.78 -10.53
CA SER A 149 0.84 14.30 -9.39
C SER A 149 1.73 15.51 -9.72
N ASN A 150 1.90 15.80 -10.99
CA ASN A 150 2.72 16.91 -11.49
C ASN A 150 1.89 18.03 -12.13
N ILE A 151 0.80 17.66 -12.79
CA ILE A 151 -0.09 18.58 -13.50
C ILE A 151 -1.52 18.20 -13.20
N GLY A 152 -2.29 19.15 -12.63
CA GLY A 152 -3.73 18.95 -12.40
C GLY A 152 -4.47 18.71 -13.70
N LYS A 153 -5.47 17.86 -13.67
CA LYS A 153 -6.30 17.52 -14.83
C LYS A 153 -7.75 17.81 -14.52
N ALA A 154 -8.43 18.46 -15.46
CA ALA A 154 -9.86 18.77 -15.32
C ALA A 154 -10.66 17.50 -14.99
N PHE A 155 -11.64 17.63 -14.10
CA PHE A 155 -12.51 16.56 -13.58
C PHE A 155 -11.85 15.52 -12.67
N TRP A 156 -10.55 15.57 -12.41
CA TRP A 156 -9.83 14.59 -11.59
C TRP A 156 -9.79 14.93 -10.10
N GLY A 157 -10.41 16.02 -9.68
CA GLY A 157 -10.72 16.45 -8.31
C GLY A 157 -9.82 15.86 -7.22
N ALA A 158 -10.43 15.11 -6.31
CA ALA A 158 -9.76 14.50 -5.14
C ALA A 158 -8.58 13.61 -5.52
N TYR A 159 -8.63 12.89 -6.64
CA TYR A 159 -7.53 12.04 -7.05
C TYR A 159 -6.27 12.84 -7.38
N SER A 160 -6.38 13.91 -8.18
CA SER A 160 -5.23 14.79 -8.44
C SER A 160 -4.68 15.35 -7.15
N VAL A 161 -5.56 15.92 -6.29
CA VAL A 161 -5.15 16.49 -5.00
C VAL A 161 -4.41 15.44 -4.16
N SER A 162 -4.94 14.20 -4.04
CA SER A 162 -4.30 13.14 -3.28
C SER A 162 -2.91 12.77 -3.82
N LYS A 163 -2.75 12.73 -5.15
CA LYS A 163 -1.46 12.38 -5.77
C LYS A 163 -0.41 13.50 -5.67
N PHE A 164 -0.81 14.76 -5.72
CA PHE A 164 0.07 15.89 -5.38
C PHE A 164 0.49 15.84 -3.91
N ALA A 165 -0.47 15.60 -3.00
CA ALA A 165 -0.19 15.52 -1.57
C ALA A 165 0.71 14.32 -1.22
N GLN A 166 0.52 13.14 -1.83
CA GLN A 166 1.42 12.00 -1.67
C GLN A 166 2.86 12.34 -2.06
N ARG A 167 3.05 13.13 -3.11
CA ARG A 167 4.40 13.58 -3.51
C ARG A 167 5.03 14.51 -2.48
N GLY A 168 4.21 15.29 -1.75
CA GLY A 168 4.68 16.13 -0.64
C GLY A 168 4.99 15.33 0.62
N LEU A 169 4.40 14.13 0.76
CA LEU A 169 4.66 13.22 1.87
C LEU A 169 5.95 12.40 1.65
N ALA A 170 6.27 12.07 0.39
CA ALA A 170 7.45 11.29 -0.01
C ALA A 170 8.74 12.11 0.06
#